data_f613609b4a5afb76a6649c6a678008e2
#
_entry.id   f613609b4a5afb76a6649c6a678008e2
#
_cell.length_a   1.000
_cell.length_b   1.000
_cell.length_c   1.000
_cell.angle_alpha   90.00
_cell.angle_beta   90.00
_cell.angle_gamma   90.00
#
_symmetry.space_group_name_H-M   'P 1'
#
loop_
_entity.id
_entity.type
_entity.pdbx_description
1 polymer ?
#
loop_
_entity_poly.entity_id
_entity_poly.type
_entity_poly.pdbx_seq_one_letter_code
_entity_poly.pdbx_strand_id
1 'polypeptide(L)'
;MRRLSFVGLSLVLALSLLLGCSRATRPAQGRSAAAAQGERPLKGTLSTVGKGAHALKVLVLEGSPYEMGYAQGVLLKEEVRDLTAKVLPGLCRSEGLDLEAVDRVYQQQAPHIPEAYKEEMKGLSDGCGVPLRTVQRAQVIAETGEFACSAVAAWGKATRDGHLYQVRNLDYAIEAHIQDHPLIVVYKPDQGVPFVNCTWAGFLGVFTGINAEKIAIGSIGDNCGREHERYDGITVAFLARRVLQECRTLEQAIAMIRDARRTSAYLYCVGDGKIPDARGFRTAADIFEALGPGQFPQPYLPLQQVVYMYMGWSGQGRLYERLKAHHGDIAPDNLMQDVIPATGMKNANLQEVISDNTTLKLWIANAGLDGSPAYSQPYIEFDAAQYLSPSP
;
A
#
# COMPACT_ATOMS: atom_id res chain seq x y z
N MET A 1 -3.45 27.10 -50.89
CA MET A 1 -3.33 28.43 -51.55
C MET A 1 -3.10 29.50 -50.51
N ARG A 2 -2.15 30.34 -50.77
CA ARG A 2 -1.73 31.59 -50.15
C ARG A 2 -0.87 31.48 -48.88
N ARG A 3 0.42 31.57 -49.19
CA ARG A 3 1.52 32.08 -48.35
C ARG A 3 1.34 33.60 -48.16
N LEU A 4 1.82 34.14 -47.04
CA LEU A 4 2.34 35.51 -46.98
C LEU A 4 3.46 35.58 -45.94
N SER A 5 4.65 35.85 -46.45
CA SER A 5 5.87 36.22 -45.71
C SER A 5 5.94 37.75 -45.58
N PHE A 6 6.57 38.28 -44.52
CA PHE A 6 7.25 39.58 -44.46
C PHE A 6 8.25 39.49 -43.31
N VAL A 7 9.54 39.44 -43.48
CA VAL A 7 10.63 40.36 -43.83
C VAL A 7 10.71 41.59 -42.91
N GLY A 8 11.67 41.56 -42.03
CA GLY A 8 12.87 42.34 -41.76
C GLY A 8 12.69 43.77 -41.24
N LEU A 9 13.47 44.10 -40.20
CA LEU A 9 14.38 45.22 -40.24
C LEU A 9 15.30 45.24 -39.00
N SER A 10 16.61 45.18 -39.29
CA SER A 10 17.72 45.45 -38.37
C SER A 10 17.90 46.96 -38.21
N LEU A 11 18.23 47.40 -36.99
CA LEU A 11 18.93 48.69 -36.81
C LEU A 11 20.02 48.56 -35.78
N VAL A 12 21.24 48.74 -36.24
CA VAL A 12 22.49 48.91 -35.49
C VAL A 12 22.64 50.41 -35.22
N LEU A 13 22.99 50.78 -33.99
CA LEU A 13 23.76 52.04 -33.76
C LEU A 13 24.70 51.90 -32.58
N ALA A 14 25.89 52.41 -32.78
CA ALA A 14 27.11 52.21 -32.00
C ALA A 14 27.40 53.41 -31.05
N LEU A 15 28.21 53.07 -30.06
CA LEU A 15 29.32 53.81 -29.43
C LEU A 15 29.04 55.11 -28.67
N SER A 16 29.41 55.11 -27.39
CA SER A 16 30.27 56.15 -26.79
C SER A 16 30.91 55.64 -25.52
N LEU A 17 32.21 55.57 -25.51
CA LEU A 17 33.12 55.39 -24.39
C LEU A 17 33.14 56.64 -23.50
N LEU A 18 33.03 56.51 -22.19
CA LEU A 18 33.60 57.44 -21.21
C LEU A 18 34.24 56.64 -20.06
N LEU A 19 35.53 56.75 -19.98
CA LEU A 19 36.38 56.31 -18.87
C LEU A 19 36.09 57.13 -17.63
N GLY A 20 35.71 56.48 -16.55
CA GLY A 20 35.65 57.01 -15.20
C GLY A 20 36.27 56.02 -14.22
N CYS A 21 37.54 56.26 -13.84
CA CYS A 21 38.18 55.55 -12.73
C CYS A 21 37.49 55.87 -11.40
N SER A 22 36.88 54.91 -10.75
CA SER A 22 36.62 54.97 -9.32
C SER A 22 36.99 53.63 -8.65
N ARG A 23 37.76 53.78 -7.59
CA ARG A 23 38.30 52.71 -6.76
C ARG A 23 37.18 51.76 -6.31
N ALA A 24 37.26 50.50 -6.72
CA ALA A 24 36.43 49.42 -6.21
C ALA A 24 36.91 49.07 -4.79
N THR A 25 36.11 49.40 -3.80
CA THR A 25 36.09 48.72 -2.50
C THR A 25 35.49 47.34 -2.68
N ARG A 26 36.28 46.29 -2.45
CA ARG A 26 35.79 44.90 -2.40
C ARG A 26 34.71 44.79 -1.33
N PRO A 27 33.50 44.27 -1.68
CA PRO A 27 32.59 43.81 -0.65
C PRO A 27 33.19 42.55 -0.01
N ALA A 28 33.21 42.52 1.30
CA ALA A 28 33.52 41.31 2.07
C ALA A 28 32.64 40.16 1.58
N GLN A 29 33.28 39.09 1.16
CA GLN A 29 32.58 37.81 0.93
C GLN A 29 31.93 37.41 2.25
N GLY A 30 30.63 37.62 2.32
CA GLY A 30 29.78 36.97 3.30
C GLY A 30 29.96 35.46 3.14
N ARG A 31 30.71 34.83 4.05
CA ARG A 31 30.63 33.38 4.23
C ARG A 31 29.17 33.06 4.51
N SER A 32 28.50 32.52 3.52
CA SER A 32 27.27 31.79 3.73
C SER A 32 27.57 30.77 4.83
N ALA A 33 26.99 31.00 5.98
CA ALA A 33 26.89 29.97 7.00
C ALA A 33 25.97 28.89 6.45
N ALA A 34 26.54 27.98 5.68
CA ALA A 34 25.99 26.62 5.59
C ALA A 34 26.09 26.09 7.02
N ALA A 35 25.01 26.28 7.78
CA ALA A 35 24.85 25.65 9.06
C ALA A 35 25.12 24.17 8.83
N ALA A 36 26.15 23.65 9.49
CA ALA A 36 26.35 22.22 9.64
C ALA A 36 25.04 21.68 10.25
N GLN A 37 24.15 21.16 9.40
CA GLN A 37 23.05 20.32 9.84
C GLN A 37 23.75 19.08 10.39
N GLY A 38 23.94 19.04 11.71
CA GLY A 38 24.36 17.82 12.39
C GLY A 38 23.45 16.72 11.89
N GLU A 39 24.05 15.63 11.41
CA GLU A 39 23.31 14.46 10.90
C GLU A 39 22.30 14.06 11.98
N ARG A 40 21.02 14.33 11.72
CA ARG A 40 19.95 13.86 12.59
C ARG A 40 20.01 12.34 12.55
N PRO A 41 19.96 11.64 13.70
CA PRO A 41 19.98 10.19 13.70
C PRO A 41 18.80 9.68 12.85
N LEU A 42 19.09 8.76 11.95
CA LEU A 42 18.10 8.17 11.07
C LEU A 42 17.05 7.43 11.89
N LYS A 43 15.78 7.77 11.72
CA LYS A 43 14.63 7.19 12.45
C LYS A 43 14.14 5.92 11.79
N GLY A 44 15.03 4.96 11.55
CA GLY A 44 14.69 3.67 10.97
C GLY A 44 15.83 2.69 10.99
N THR A 45 15.50 1.41 10.96
CA THR A 45 16.44 0.29 10.85
C THR A 45 15.98 -0.70 9.80
N LEU A 46 16.93 -1.33 9.11
CA LEU A 46 16.69 -2.34 8.10
C LEU A 46 17.30 -3.67 8.55
N SER A 47 16.51 -4.72 8.49
CA SER A 47 16.92 -6.10 8.76
C SER A 47 16.28 -7.05 7.75
N THR A 48 16.44 -8.35 7.96
CA THR A 48 15.89 -9.37 7.07
C THR A 48 15.34 -10.53 7.88
N VAL A 49 14.19 -11.06 7.46
CA VAL A 49 13.59 -12.29 8.00
C VAL A 49 13.52 -13.36 6.93
N GLY A 50 13.61 -14.63 7.32
CA GLY A 50 13.71 -15.75 6.38
C GLY A 50 15.15 -15.98 5.90
N LYS A 51 15.31 -16.85 4.89
CA LYS A 51 16.61 -17.23 4.35
C LYS A 51 16.58 -17.39 2.83
N GLY A 52 17.74 -17.23 2.20
CA GLY A 52 17.92 -17.44 0.76
C GLY A 52 17.17 -16.40 -0.10
N ALA A 53 16.76 -16.82 -1.29
CA ALA A 53 16.12 -15.95 -2.27
C ALA A 53 14.72 -15.41 -1.86
N HIS A 54 14.10 -16.03 -0.87
CA HIS A 54 12.76 -15.65 -0.38
C HIS A 54 12.80 -14.80 0.88
N ALA A 55 14.00 -14.45 1.38
CA ALA A 55 14.15 -13.60 2.54
C ALA A 55 13.52 -12.21 2.28
N LEU A 56 12.74 -11.72 3.25
CA LEU A 56 12.07 -10.42 3.16
C LEU A 56 12.83 -9.38 3.98
N LYS A 57 12.96 -8.19 3.42
CA LYS A 57 13.42 -7.02 4.16
C LYS A 57 12.36 -6.59 5.18
N VAL A 58 12.81 -6.27 6.39
CA VAL A 58 12.00 -5.71 7.48
C VAL A 58 12.54 -4.32 7.78
N LEU A 59 11.73 -3.32 7.49
CA LEU A 59 12.03 -1.93 7.75
C LEU A 59 11.24 -1.46 8.96
N VAL A 60 11.93 -1.07 10.03
CA VAL A 60 11.30 -0.43 11.20
C VAL A 60 11.47 1.08 11.06
N LEU A 61 10.37 1.81 11.13
CA LEU A 61 10.31 3.26 11.01
C LEU A 61 9.71 3.87 12.28
N GLU A 62 10.35 4.91 12.81
CA GLU A 62 9.94 5.58 14.05
C GLU A 62 9.92 7.09 13.87
N GLY A 63 9.06 7.79 14.61
CA GLY A 63 9.04 9.24 14.69
C GLY A 63 7.95 9.92 13.89
N SER A 64 8.21 11.15 13.46
CA SER A 64 7.29 11.97 12.66
C SER A 64 7.11 11.41 11.24
N PRO A 65 6.03 11.74 10.54
CA PRO A 65 5.80 11.29 9.17
C PRO A 65 6.95 11.59 8.23
N TYR A 66 7.51 12.82 8.28
CA TYR A 66 8.66 13.18 7.46
C TYR A 66 9.89 12.32 7.78
N GLU A 67 10.20 12.09 9.07
CA GLU A 67 11.35 11.28 9.48
C GLU A 67 11.22 9.83 9.03
N MET A 68 10.03 9.24 9.14
CA MET A 68 9.74 7.87 8.67
C MET A 68 9.92 7.78 7.15
N GLY A 69 9.35 8.72 6.40
CA GLY A 69 9.53 8.76 4.94
C GLY A 69 10.99 8.94 4.54
N TYR A 70 11.71 9.85 5.18
CA TYR A 70 13.12 10.08 4.93
C TYR A 70 13.97 8.84 5.21
N ALA A 71 13.71 8.17 6.34
CA ALA A 71 14.42 6.94 6.71
C ALA A 71 14.17 5.83 5.68
N GLN A 72 12.93 5.63 5.23
CA GLN A 72 12.63 4.69 4.15
C GLN A 72 13.39 5.05 2.87
N GLY A 73 13.37 6.32 2.48
CA GLY A 73 14.05 6.80 1.29
C GLY A 73 15.57 6.61 1.32
N VAL A 74 16.20 6.79 2.49
CA VAL A 74 17.64 6.57 2.66
C VAL A 74 17.99 5.09 2.65
N LEU A 75 17.25 4.28 3.45
CA LEU A 75 17.54 2.87 3.67
C LEU A 75 17.20 1.97 2.46
N LEU A 76 16.23 2.38 1.63
CA LEU A 76 15.77 1.63 0.46
C LEU A 76 15.89 2.44 -0.83
N LYS A 77 16.92 3.29 -0.90
CA LYS A 77 17.08 4.25 -2.01
C LYS A 77 17.07 3.60 -3.39
N GLU A 78 17.80 2.52 -3.55
CA GLU A 78 17.92 1.87 -4.84
C GLU A 78 16.65 1.08 -5.18
N GLU A 79 16.01 0.44 -4.20
CA GLU A 79 14.74 -0.28 -4.38
C GLU A 79 13.60 0.67 -4.77
N VAL A 80 13.51 1.83 -4.10
CA VAL A 80 12.49 2.86 -4.41
C VAL A 80 12.70 3.41 -5.82
N ARG A 81 13.95 3.67 -6.21
CA ARG A 81 14.29 4.13 -7.55
C ARG A 81 13.96 3.11 -8.62
N ASP A 82 14.31 1.85 -8.37
CA ASP A 82 14.06 0.77 -9.30
C ASP A 82 12.56 0.54 -9.51
N LEU A 83 11.78 0.43 -8.42
CA LEU A 83 10.32 0.30 -8.51
C LEU A 83 9.66 1.50 -9.21
N THR A 84 10.03 2.72 -8.89
CA THR A 84 9.44 3.90 -9.53
C THR A 84 9.83 4.02 -11.01
N ALA A 85 11.00 3.53 -11.40
CA ALA A 85 11.44 3.53 -12.79
C ALA A 85 10.81 2.41 -13.63
N LYS A 86 10.49 1.26 -13.05
CA LYS A 86 9.93 0.09 -13.74
C LYS A 86 8.43 -0.03 -13.57
N VAL A 87 7.95 -0.07 -12.33
CA VAL A 87 6.56 -0.39 -11.99
C VAL A 87 5.62 0.70 -12.45
N LEU A 88 5.90 1.97 -12.15
CA LEU A 88 5.00 3.06 -12.52
C LEU A 88 4.75 3.15 -14.03
N PRO A 89 5.77 3.13 -14.91
CA PRO A 89 5.54 3.06 -16.36
C PRO A 89 4.91 1.74 -16.81
N GLY A 90 5.22 0.63 -16.12
CA GLY A 90 4.62 -0.68 -16.38
C GLY A 90 3.11 -0.66 -16.18
N LEU A 91 2.66 -0.19 -15.04
CA LEU A 91 1.24 -0.05 -14.71
C LEU A 91 0.54 0.97 -15.61
N CYS A 92 1.17 2.10 -15.92
CA CYS A 92 0.59 3.03 -16.89
C CYS A 92 0.32 2.37 -18.25
N ARG A 93 1.23 1.52 -18.72
CA ARG A 93 1.02 0.78 -19.99
C ARG A 93 -0.08 -0.26 -19.88
N SER A 94 -0.14 -1.04 -18.81
CA SER A 94 -1.19 -2.06 -18.63
C SER A 94 -2.59 -1.45 -18.54
N GLU A 95 -2.72 -0.28 -17.90
CA GLU A 95 -3.99 0.42 -17.74
C GLU A 95 -4.32 1.39 -18.91
N GLY A 96 -3.44 1.49 -19.91
CA GLY A 96 -3.62 2.42 -21.03
C GLY A 96 -3.60 3.91 -20.63
N LEU A 97 -2.87 4.24 -19.54
CA LEU A 97 -2.77 5.57 -18.98
C LEU A 97 -1.45 6.25 -19.32
N ASP A 98 -1.46 7.56 -19.40
CA ASP A 98 -0.26 8.39 -19.35
C ASP A 98 -0.01 8.94 -17.94
N LEU A 99 1.19 9.44 -17.70
CA LEU A 99 1.56 10.03 -16.42
C LEU A 99 0.76 11.28 -16.07
N GLU A 100 0.19 11.97 -17.05
CA GLU A 100 -0.65 13.14 -16.82
C GLU A 100 -2.04 12.74 -16.31
N ALA A 101 -2.56 11.59 -16.76
CA ALA A 101 -3.79 11.01 -16.20
C ALA A 101 -3.59 10.66 -14.71
N VAL A 102 -2.46 10.05 -14.35
CA VAL A 102 -2.14 9.75 -12.95
C VAL A 102 -1.99 11.03 -12.11
N ASP A 103 -1.39 12.09 -12.68
CA ASP A 103 -1.32 13.39 -12.01
C ASP A 103 -2.70 13.99 -11.74
N ARG A 104 -3.64 13.88 -12.70
CA ARG A 104 -5.03 14.34 -12.51
C ARG A 104 -5.72 13.58 -11.38
N VAL A 105 -5.50 12.26 -11.28
CA VAL A 105 -5.99 11.45 -10.15
C VAL A 105 -5.43 11.98 -8.84
N TYR A 106 -4.10 12.15 -8.75
CA TYR A 106 -3.47 12.69 -7.54
C TYR A 106 -4.03 14.07 -7.16
N GLN A 107 -4.18 14.98 -8.12
CA GLN A 107 -4.71 16.33 -7.87
C GLN A 107 -6.13 16.31 -7.29
N GLN A 108 -6.97 15.38 -7.72
CA GLN A 108 -8.33 15.23 -7.18
C GLN A 108 -8.31 14.63 -5.77
N GLN A 109 -7.40 13.70 -5.49
CA GLN A 109 -7.28 13.04 -4.19
C GLN A 109 -6.51 13.87 -3.16
N ALA A 110 -5.57 14.71 -3.59
CA ALA A 110 -4.67 15.47 -2.70
C ALA A 110 -5.38 16.28 -1.59
N PRO A 111 -6.55 16.90 -1.79
CA PRO A 111 -7.28 17.57 -0.72
C PRO A 111 -7.76 16.62 0.39
N HIS A 112 -7.88 15.33 0.11
CA HIS A 112 -8.40 14.31 1.01
C HIS A 112 -7.29 13.43 1.62
N ILE A 113 -6.05 13.56 1.14
CA ILE A 113 -4.89 12.87 1.70
C ILE A 113 -4.47 13.60 2.98
N PRO A 114 -4.36 12.91 4.14
CA PRO A 114 -3.87 13.51 5.37
C PRO A 114 -2.53 14.21 5.19
N GLU A 115 -2.34 15.37 5.81
CA GLU A 115 -1.10 16.14 5.69
C GLU A 115 0.12 15.32 6.16
N ALA A 116 -0.04 14.52 7.21
CA ALA A 116 0.97 13.59 7.68
C ALA A 116 1.51 12.67 6.57
N TYR A 117 0.66 12.18 5.67
CA TYR A 117 1.11 11.31 4.57
C TYR A 117 1.78 12.10 3.44
N LYS A 118 1.41 13.37 3.25
CA LYS A 118 2.12 14.26 2.31
C LYS A 118 3.53 14.59 2.82
N GLU A 119 3.67 14.83 4.12
CA GLU A 119 4.97 15.02 4.76
C GLU A 119 5.85 13.75 4.66
N GLU A 120 5.24 12.57 4.79
CA GLU A 120 5.95 11.30 4.61
C GLU A 120 6.39 11.09 3.16
N MET A 121 5.53 11.39 2.17
CA MET A 121 5.91 11.39 0.75
C MET A 121 7.08 12.34 0.47
N LYS A 122 7.06 13.53 1.10
CA LYS A 122 8.16 14.49 0.99
C LYS A 122 9.44 13.92 1.58
N GLY A 123 9.40 13.37 2.77
CA GLY A 123 10.54 12.70 3.41
C GLY A 123 11.10 11.58 2.53
N LEU A 124 10.24 10.71 1.98
CA LEU A 124 10.63 9.64 1.06
C LEU A 124 11.36 10.19 -0.17
N SER A 125 10.79 11.22 -0.79
CA SER A 125 11.41 11.90 -1.95
C SER A 125 12.78 12.46 -1.63
N ASP A 126 12.92 13.18 -0.51
CA ASP A 126 14.17 13.78 -0.08
C ASP A 126 15.24 12.71 0.24
N GLY A 127 14.83 11.58 0.85
CA GLY A 127 15.72 10.47 1.22
C GLY A 127 16.24 9.68 0.01
N CYS A 128 15.37 9.29 -0.92
CA CYS A 128 15.76 8.48 -2.07
C CYS A 128 16.21 9.32 -3.29
N GLY A 129 15.88 10.62 -3.33
CA GLY A 129 16.17 11.51 -4.45
C GLY A 129 15.27 11.28 -5.67
N VAL A 130 14.15 10.56 -5.53
CA VAL A 130 13.11 10.46 -6.54
C VAL A 130 12.24 11.72 -6.46
N PRO A 131 11.89 12.37 -7.59
CA PRO A 131 11.06 13.58 -7.57
C PRO A 131 9.73 13.34 -6.83
N LEU A 132 9.33 14.30 -5.98
CA LEU A 132 8.09 14.19 -5.17
C LEU A 132 6.86 13.85 -6.03
N ARG A 133 6.74 14.45 -7.22
CA ARG A 133 5.67 14.14 -8.16
C ARG A 133 5.64 12.65 -8.56
N THR A 134 6.79 12.01 -8.71
CA THR A 134 6.89 10.58 -9.02
C THR A 134 6.48 9.73 -7.82
N VAL A 135 6.90 10.11 -6.61
CA VAL A 135 6.44 9.47 -5.36
C VAL A 135 4.92 9.57 -5.23
N GLN A 136 4.35 10.75 -5.48
CA GLN A 136 2.91 10.99 -5.43
C GLN A 136 2.13 10.11 -6.41
N ARG A 137 2.61 9.98 -7.66
CA ARG A 137 2.03 9.09 -8.67
C ARG A 137 2.02 7.64 -8.22
N ALA A 138 3.10 7.17 -7.59
CA ALA A 138 3.21 5.81 -7.09
C ALA A 138 2.18 5.50 -5.98
N GLN A 139 1.72 6.49 -5.22
CA GLN A 139 0.71 6.27 -4.18
C GLN A 139 -0.72 6.14 -4.72
N VAL A 140 -1.00 6.63 -5.92
CA VAL A 140 -2.37 6.69 -6.47
C VAL A 140 -2.58 5.80 -7.69
N ILE A 141 -1.50 5.27 -8.29
CA ILE A 141 -1.61 4.44 -9.51
C ILE A 141 -2.50 3.21 -9.30
N ALA A 142 -2.50 2.64 -8.10
CA ALA A 142 -3.32 1.49 -7.75
C ALA A 142 -4.84 1.76 -7.80
N GLU A 143 -5.26 3.03 -7.75
CA GLU A 143 -6.67 3.42 -7.90
C GLU A 143 -7.17 3.30 -9.34
N THR A 144 -6.28 3.16 -10.29
CA THR A 144 -6.62 3.17 -11.71
C THR A 144 -6.71 1.78 -12.32
N GLY A 145 -6.33 0.73 -11.58
CA GLY A 145 -6.26 -0.64 -12.04
C GLY A 145 -7.31 -1.56 -11.43
N GLU A 146 -7.63 -2.64 -12.14
CA GLU A 146 -8.48 -3.71 -11.64
C GLU A 146 -7.62 -4.82 -11.02
N PHE A 147 -7.97 -5.26 -9.80
CA PHE A 147 -7.29 -6.32 -9.08
C PHE A 147 -8.22 -7.53 -8.98
N ALA A 148 -7.77 -8.70 -9.39
CA ALA A 148 -8.42 -9.95 -9.04
C ALA A 148 -7.85 -10.43 -7.71
N CYS A 149 -8.67 -10.55 -6.68
CA CYS A 149 -8.20 -10.83 -5.33
C CYS A 149 -9.20 -11.67 -4.57
N SER A 150 -8.77 -12.22 -3.43
CA SER A 150 -9.68 -12.80 -2.44
C SER A 150 -9.25 -12.45 -1.02
N ALA A 151 -10.23 -12.43 -0.11
CA ALA A 151 -9.99 -12.25 1.31
C ALA A 151 -10.86 -13.18 2.12
N VAL A 152 -10.32 -13.67 3.22
CA VAL A 152 -11.00 -14.57 4.17
C VAL A 152 -10.72 -14.10 5.58
N ALA A 153 -11.70 -14.20 6.47
CA ALA A 153 -11.49 -14.21 7.90
C ALA A 153 -12.28 -15.37 8.50
N ALA A 154 -11.65 -16.17 9.36
CA ALA A 154 -12.26 -17.30 10.03
C ALA A 154 -11.85 -17.32 11.51
N TRP A 155 -12.77 -17.64 12.40
CA TRP A 155 -12.52 -17.63 13.84
C TRP A 155 -13.41 -18.58 14.62
N GLY A 156 -13.13 -18.74 15.90
CA GLY A 156 -13.96 -19.50 16.84
C GLY A 156 -14.15 -20.94 16.40
N LYS A 157 -15.41 -21.37 16.17
CA LYS A 157 -15.72 -22.76 15.79
C LYS A 157 -15.29 -23.12 14.37
N ALA A 158 -14.93 -22.15 13.54
CA ALA A 158 -14.45 -22.42 12.20
C ALA A 158 -12.98 -22.79 12.17
N THR A 159 -12.21 -22.41 13.19
CA THR A 159 -10.76 -22.61 13.26
C THR A 159 -10.39 -23.70 14.25
N ARG A 160 -9.20 -24.29 14.06
CA ARG A 160 -8.69 -25.43 14.87
C ARG A 160 -8.54 -25.09 16.36
N ASP A 161 -8.20 -23.84 16.66
CA ASP A 161 -7.81 -23.35 17.98
C ASP A 161 -8.62 -22.16 18.48
N GLY A 162 -9.61 -21.72 17.71
CA GLY A 162 -10.45 -20.57 18.02
C GLY A 162 -9.84 -19.21 17.67
N HIS A 163 -8.61 -19.15 17.16
CA HIS A 163 -7.97 -17.92 16.76
C HIS A 163 -8.67 -17.27 15.54
N LEU A 164 -8.48 -15.98 15.38
CA LEU A 164 -8.90 -15.27 14.16
C LEU A 164 -7.77 -15.30 13.13
N TYR A 165 -7.95 -16.11 12.11
CA TYR A 165 -7.10 -16.12 10.93
C TYR A 165 -7.70 -15.25 9.83
N GLN A 166 -6.88 -14.39 9.23
CA GLN A 166 -7.29 -13.55 8.11
C GLN A 166 -6.31 -13.75 6.94
N VAL A 167 -6.86 -13.87 5.75
CA VAL A 167 -6.10 -14.08 4.50
C VAL A 167 -6.38 -12.93 3.55
N ARG A 168 -5.35 -12.47 2.87
CA ARG A 168 -5.47 -11.64 1.69
C ARG A 168 -4.61 -12.22 0.57
N ASN A 169 -5.26 -12.66 -0.50
CA ASN A 169 -4.66 -13.05 -1.76
C ASN A 169 -4.69 -11.86 -2.71
N LEU A 170 -3.53 -11.47 -3.24
CA LEU A 170 -3.39 -10.44 -4.27
C LEU A 170 -3.02 -11.07 -5.61
N ASP A 171 -3.92 -10.95 -6.57
CA ASP A 171 -3.64 -11.24 -7.96
C ASP A 171 -3.54 -9.91 -8.73
N TYR A 172 -2.34 -9.56 -9.20
CA TYR A 172 -2.09 -8.31 -9.91
C TYR A 172 -0.86 -8.42 -10.84
N ALA A 173 -0.62 -7.39 -11.61
CA ALA A 173 0.36 -7.25 -12.68
C ALA A 173 1.81 -7.66 -12.33
N ILE A 174 2.11 -8.96 -12.30
CA ILE A 174 3.47 -9.50 -12.09
C ILE A 174 4.41 -8.98 -13.18
N GLU A 175 3.93 -8.82 -14.40
CA GLU A 175 4.69 -8.28 -15.54
C GLU A 175 5.15 -6.83 -15.34
N ALA A 176 4.58 -6.10 -14.39
CA ALA A 176 5.05 -4.78 -13.98
C ALA A 176 6.22 -4.82 -12.99
N HIS A 177 6.72 -6.00 -12.62
CA HIS A 177 7.84 -6.18 -11.69
C HIS A 177 7.63 -5.64 -10.27
N ILE A 178 6.38 -5.65 -9.79
CA ILE A 178 6.06 -5.21 -8.42
C ILE A 178 6.73 -6.12 -7.39
N GLN A 179 6.87 -7.41 -7.69
CA GLN A 179 7.50 -8.43 -6.85
C GLN A 179 9.01 -8.28 -6.67
N ASP A 180 9.68 -7.36 -7.37
CA ASP A 180 11.14 -7.24 -7.30
C ASP A 180 11.64 -6.79 -5.91
N HIS A 181 10.85 -5.99 -5.18
CA HIS A 181 11.24 -5.45 -3.88
C HIS A 181 10.12 -5.51 -2.83
N PRO A 182 9.66 -6.74 -2.46
CA PRO A 182 8.67 -6.90 -1.40
C PRO A 182 9.27 -6.50 -0.05
N LEU A 183 8.41 -5.98 0.85
CA LEU A 183 8.86 -5.35 2.08
C LEU A 183 7.83 -5.56 3.20
N ILE A 184 8.32 -5.82 4.39
CA ILE A 184 7.57 -5.68 5.63
C ILE A 184 7.98 -4.36 6.26
N VAL A 185 7.03 -3.45 6.48
CA VAL A 185 7.28 -2.19 7.17
C VAL A 185 6.59 -2.22 8.53
N VAL A 186 7.35 -2.00 9.58
CA VAL A 186 6.85 -1.77 10.94
C VAL A 186 6.87 -0.27 11.18
N TYR A 187 5.69 0.32 11.28
CA TYR A 187 5.52 1.73 11.60
C TYR A 187 5.33 1.92 13.09
N LYS A 188 6.12 2.80 13.70
CA LYS A 188 5.99 3.28 15.09
C LYS A 188 5.89 4.81 15.07
N PRO A 189 4.76 5.35 14.59
CA PRO A 189 4.59 6.79 14.46
C PRO A 189 4.49 7.48 15.82
N ASP A 190 4.91 8.74 15.91
CA ASP A 190 4.74 9.56 17.11
C ASP A 190 3.26 9.73 17.49
N GLN A 191 2.35 9.60 16.51
CA GLN A 191 0.91 9.69 16.70
C GLN A 191 0.19 8.51 16.05
N GLY A 192 -0.67 7.84 16.81
CA GLY A 192 -1.46 6.72 16.35
C GLY A 192 -1.00 5.38 16.89
N VAL A 193 -1.52 4.31 16.33
CA VAL A 193 -1.24 2.92 16.72
C VAL A 193 -0.08 2.40 15.88
N PRO A 194 0.96 1.78 16.45
CA PRO A 194 1.98 1.06 15.70
C PRO A 194 1.36 -0.07 14.86
N PHE A 195 1.88 -0.29 13.66
CA PHE A 195 1.33 -1.30 12.76
C PHE A 195 2.39 -1.90 11.83
N VAL A 196 2.08 -3.07 11.31
CA VAL A 196 2.84 -3.77 10.26
C VAL A 196 2.09 -3.65 8.94
N ASN A 197 2.81 -3.31 7.88
CA ASN A 197 2.34 -3.24 6.51
C ASN A 197 3.14 -4.24 5.64
N CYS A 198 2.45 -5.17 4.98
CA CYS A 198 3.04 -6.05 3.98
C CYS A 198 2.92 -5.38 2.61
N THR A 199 4.03 -4.87 2.07
CA THR A 199 4.02 -3.91 0.97
C THR A 199 5.27 -4.03 0.07
N TRP A 200 5.58 -2.98 -0.66
CA TRP A 200 6.75 -2.85 -1.53
C TRP A 200 7.49 -1.54 -1.27
N ALA A 201 8.76 -1.49 -1.60
CA ALA A 201 9.60 -0.31 -1.36
C ALA A 201 9.00 0.96 -2.00
N GLY A 202 8.83 2.02 -1.19
CA GLY A 202 8.32 3.31 -1.66
C GLY A 202 6.79 3.43 -1.75
N PHE A 203 6.03 2.36 -1.49
CA PHE A 203 4.58 2.44 -1.37
C PHE A 203 4.18 2.64 0.10
N LEU A 204 3.58 3.79 0.39
CA LEU A 204 3.23 4.22 1.75
C LEU A 204 1.81 3.81 2.18
N GLY A 205 0.96 3.49 1.20
CA GLY A 205 -0.39 2.99 1.43
C GLY A 205 -0.40 1.57 2.00
N VAL A 206 -1.56 1.12 2.46
CA VAL A 206 -1.78 -0.22 2.98
C VAL A 206 -2.79 -0.96 2.12
N PHE A 207 -2.46 -2.17 1.70
CA PHE A 207 -3.43 -3.14 1.20
C PHE A 207 -3.63 -4.29 2.16
N THR A 208 -2.57 -4.65 2.92
CA THR A 208 -2.60 -5.74 3.88
C THR A 208 -1.73 -5.38 5.09
N GLY A 209 -2.29 -5.48 6.29
CA GLY A 209 -1.53 -5.21 7.50
C GLY A 209 -2.31 -5.47 8.77
N ILE A 210 -1.62 -5.32 9.89
CA ILE A 210 -2.16 -5.50 11.24
C ILE A 210 -1.53 -4.50 12.20
N ASN A 211 -2.31 -3.98 13.15
CA ASN A 211 -1.80 -3.04 14.14
C ASN A 211 -1.61 -3.67 15.54
N ALA A 212 -0.98 -2.92 16.44
CA ALA A 212 -0.71 -3.34 17.82
C ALA A 212 -1.99 -3.64 18.63
N GLU A 213 -3.13 -3.08 18.19
CA GLU A 213 -4.46 -3.35 18.78
C GLU A 213 -5.16 -4.54 18.10
N LYS A 214 -4.40 -5.37 17.35
CA LYS A 214 -4.89 -6.58 16.68
C LYS A 214 -6.00 -6.34 15.65
N ILE A 215 -6.10 -5.13 15.13
CA ILE A 215 -6.95 -4.80 13.98
C ILE A 215 -6.17 -5.11 12.72
N ALA A 216 -6.65 -6.06 11.93
CA ALA A 216 -6.08 -6.39 10.64
C ALA A 216 -7.01 -5.94 9.51
N ILE A 217 -6.43 -5.56 8.38
CA ILE A 217 -7.16 -5.20 7.17
C ILE A 217 -6.54 -5.88 5.94
N GLY A 218 -7.41 -6.38 5.06
CA GLY A 218 -7.07 -6.81 3.71
C GLY A 218 -7.98 -6.12 2.71
N SER A 219 -7.40 -5.45 1.72
CA SER A 219 -8.14 -4.72 0.69
C SER A 219 -8.05 -5.47 -0.63
N ILE A 220 -9.17 -5.64 -1.32
CA ILE A 220 -9.27 -6.26 -2.64
C ILE A 220 -10.14 -5.40 -3.55
N GLY A 221 -9.86 -5.38 -4.86
CA GLY A 221 -10.68 -4.65 -5.82
C GLY A 221 -12.11 -5.19 -5.89
N ASP A 222 -13.03 -4.36 -6.32
CA ASP A 222 -14.40 -4.75 -6.68
C ASP A 222 -14.74 -4.16 -8.06
N ASN A 223 -15.72 -4.73 -8.71
CA ASN A 223 -16.29 -4.23 -9.95
C ASN A 223 -17.78 -4.01 -9.75
N CYS A 224 -18.14 -2.83 -9.26
CA CYS A 224 -19.55 -2.44 -9.06
C CYS A 224 -20.10 -1.49 -10.14
N GLY A 225 -19.28 -1.17 -11.14
CA GLY A 225 -19.60 -0.20 -12.20
C GLY A 225 -18.91 1.15 -12.00
N ARG A 226 -18.44 1.73 -13.11
CA ARG A 226 -17.69 3.01 -13.07
C ARG A 226 -18.53 4.20 -12.63
N GLU A 227 -19.85 4.12 -12.71
CA GLU A 227 -20.80 5.11 -12.21
C GLU A 227 -20.74 5.29 -10.69
N HIS A 228 -20.22 4.28 -9.98
CA HIS A 228 -20.01 4.30 -8.53
C HIS A 228 -18.61 4.76 -8.12
N GLU A 229 -17.77 5.13 -9.07
CA GLU A 229 -16.38 5.53 -8.82
C GLU A 229 -16.18 7.04 -9.00
N ARG A 230 -15.26 7.59 -8.24
CA ARG A 230 -14.77 8.96 -8.36
C ARG A 230 -13.37 9.07 -7.75
N TYR A 231 -12.64 10.13 -8.08
CA TYR A 231 -11.30 10.34 -7.53
C TYR A 231 -11.23 11.48 -6.50
N ASP A 232 -12.31 12.22 -6.25
CA ASP A 232 -12.36 13.32 -5.28
C ASP A 232 -12.62 12.80 -3.85
N GLY A 233 -11.76 11.94 -3.35
CA GLY A 233 -11.84 11.31 -2.05
C GLY A 233 -10.49 10.78 -1.58
N ILE A 234 -10.46 10.10 -0.43
CA ILE A 234 -9.25 9.46 0.08
C ILE A 234 -8.98 8.18 -0.70
N THR A 235 -7.71 7.94 -1.07
CA THR A 235 -7.33 6.71 -1.75
C THR A 235 -7.63 5.49 -0.88
N VAL A 236 -7.97 4.38 -1.51
CA VAL A 236 -8.23 3.10 -0.83
C VAL A 236 -7.07 2.71 0.09
N ALA A 237 -5.86 2.80 -0.43
CA ALA A 237 -4.67 2.42 0.33
C ALA A 237 -4.39 3.34 1.54
N PHE A 238 -4.70 4.62 1.45
CA PHE A 238 -4.57 5.52 2.60
C PHE A 238 -5.74 5.41 3.57
N LEU A 239 -6.94 5.07 3.09
CA LEU A 239 -8.05 4.74 3.99
C LEU A 239 -7.74 3.49 4.81
N ALA A 240 -7.24 2.43 4.18
CA ALA A 240 -6.81 1.22 4.88
C ALA A 240 -5.67 1.49 5.87
N ARG A 241 -4.72 2.36 5.51
CA ARG A 241 -3.66 2.82 6.41
C ARG A 241 -4.23 3.56 7.63
N ARG A 242 -5.20 4.43 7.44
CA ARG A 242 -5.88 5.11 8.55
C ARG A 242 -6.54 4.12 9.51
N VAL A 243 -7.18 3.08 8.98
CA VAL A 243 -7.75 2.01 9.83
C VAL A 243 -6.67 1.41 10.74
N LEU A 244 -5.49 1.07 10.21
CA LEU A 244 -4.42 0.52 11.03
C LEU A 244 -3.82 1.55 12.01
N GLN A 245 -3.64 2.78 11.58
CA GLN A 245 -2.96 3.81 12.37
C GLN A 245 -3.86 4.46 13.42
N GLU A 246 -5.20 4.48 13.21
CA GLU A 246 -6.12 5.26 14.04
C GLU A 246 -7.15 4.40 14.79
N CYS A 247 -7.47 3.18 14.32
CA CYS A 247 -8.53 2.35 14.93
C CYS A 247 -7.97 1.34 15.94
N ARG A 248 -8.69 1.20 17.05
CA ARG A 248 -8.37 0.25 18.13
C ARG A 248 -9.42 -0.84 18.29
N THR A 249 -10.57 -0.71 17.63
CA THR A 249 -11.67 -1.69 17.63
C THR A 249 -12.28 -1.85 16.25
N LEU A 250 -12.96 -2.97 16.04
CA LEU A 250 -13.69 -3.24 14.80
C LEU A 250 -14.75 -2.18 14.52
N GLU A 251 -15.46 -1.69 15.55
CA GLU A 251 -16.48 -0.65 15.41
C GLU A 251 -15.90 0.69 14.92
N GLN A 252 -14.70 1.05 15.41
CA GLN A 252 -13.99 2.25 14.93
C GLN A 252 -13.61 2.10 13.46
N ALA A 253 -13.14 0.92 13.05
CA ALA A 253 -12.82 0.64 11.65
C ALA A 253 -14.06 0.70 10.75
N ILE A 254 -15.18 0.12 11.20
CA ILE A 254 -16.48 0.20 10.51
C ILE A 254 -16.90 1.66 10.30
N ALA A 255 -16.87 2.45 11.36
CA ALA A 255 -17.24 3.86 11.32
C ALA A 255 -16.32 4.65 10.37
N MET A 256 -15.01 4.44 10.45
CA MET A 256 -14.03 5.12 9.60
C MET A 256 -14.24 4.81 8.11
N ILE A 257 -14.45 3.54 7.74
CA ILE A 257 -14.68 3.16 6.34
C ILE A 257 -16.03 3.70 5.86
N ARG A 258 -17.08 3.64 6.70
CA ARG A 258 -18.41 4.16 6.38
C ARG A 258 -18.41 5.66 6.11
N ASP A 259 -17.77 6.43 6.98
CA ASP A 259 -17.85 7.89 7.01
C ASP A 259 -16.80 8.56 6.10
N ALA A 260 -15.85 7.78 5.55
CA ALA A 260 -14.87 8.29 4.61
C ALA A 260 -15.51 8.77 3.29
N ARG A 261 -14.94 9.83 2.71
CA ARG A 261 -15.19 10.18 1.31
C ARG A 261 -14.40 9.22 0.43
N ARG A 262 -15.01 8.09 0.09
CA ARG A 262 -14.39 7.00 -0.67
C ARG A 262 -14.27 7.36 -2.15
N THR A 263 -13.43 6.61 -2.86
CA THR A 263 -13.10 6.78 -4.28
C THR A 263 -13.58 5.60 -5.12
N SER A 264 -12.73 4.61 -5.33
CA SER A 264 -12.96 3.47 -6.21
C SER A 264 -13.72 2.34 -5.50
N ALA A 265 -14.18 1.38 -6.30
CA ALA A 265 -14.85 0.20 -5.81
C ALA A 265 -13.86 -0.79 -5.18
N TYR A 266 -14.06 -1.10 -3.89
CA TYR A 266 -13.22 -2.02 -3.15
C TYR A 266 -14.01 -2.83 -2.12
N LEU A 267 -13.51 -4.04 -1.89
CA LEU A 267 -13.90 -4.87 -0.77
C LEU A 267 -12.82 -4.78 0.31
N TYR A 268 -13.23 -4.68 1.56
CA TYR A 268 -12.32 -4.76 2.71
C TYR A 268 -12.72 -5.95 3.59
N CYS A 269 -11.74 -6.67 4.09
CA CYS A 269 -11.91 -7.58 5.20
C CYS A 269 -11.20 -6.98 6.41
N VAL A 270 -11.92 -6.73 7.49
CA VAL A 270 -11.37 -6.19 8.74
C VAL A 270 -11.69 -7.13 9.88
N GLY A 271 -10.64 -7.53 10.63
CA GLY A 271 -10.77 -8.39 11.80
C GLY A 271 -10.21 -7.75 13.06
N ASP A 272 -10.80 -8.08 14.22
CA ASP A 272 -10.31 -7.71 15.55
C ASP A 272 -9.92 -8.99 16.32
N GLY A 273 -8.62 -9.19 16.49
CA GLY A 273 -8.08 -10.38 17.17
C GLY A 273 -8.22 -10.36 18.68
N LYS A 274 -8.60 -9.24 19.33
CA LYS A 274 -8.87 -9.16 20.77
C LYS A 274 -10.19 -9.84 21.14
N ILE A 275 -11.18 -9.66 20.29
CA ILE A 275 -12.51 -10.24 20.39
C ILE A 275 -12.79 -10.99 19.09
N PRO A 276 -12.24 -12.19 18.85
CA PRO A 276 -12.21 -12.78 17.51
C PRO A 276 -13.52 -12.60 16.75
N ASP A 277 -13.56 -11.56 15.89
CA ASP A 277 -14.69 -11.20 15.05
C ASP A 277 -14.18 -10.45 13.80
N ALA A 278 -14.91 -10.53 12.69
CA ALA A 278 -14.56 -9.86 11.45
C ALA A 278 -15.78 -9.42 10.65
N ARG A 279 -15.58 -8.40 9.80
CA ARG A 279 -16.56 -7.95 8.80
C ARG A 279 -15.92 -7.82 7.44
N GLY A 280 -16.68 -8.21 6.42
CA GLY A 280 -16.45 -7.81 5.06
C GLY A 280 -17.12 -6.46 4.77
N PHE A 281 -16.57 -5.71 3.85
CA PHE A 281 -17.19 -4.47 3.38
C PHE A 281 -17.19 -4.45 1.86
N ARG A 282 -18.31 -4.11 1.27
CA ARG A 282 -18.39 -3.68 -0.12
C ARG A 282 -18.54 -2.18 -0.17
N THR A 283 -17.64 -1.52 -0.86
CA THR A 283 -17.58 -0.06 -0.88
C THR A 283 -17.31 0.49 -2.27
N ALA A 284 -17.86 1.66 -2.53
CA ALA A 284 -17.50 2.54 -3.62
C ALA A 284 -17.72 3.98 -3.15
N ALA A 285 -17.69 4.94 -4.03
CA ALA A 285 -17.91 6.33 -3.65
C ALA A 285 -19.25 6.57 -2.93
N ASP A 286 -20.30 5.91 -3.39
CA ASP A 286 -21.67 6.00 -2.89
C ASP A 286 -22.24 4.68 -2.34
N ILE A 287 -21.44 3.61 -2.34
CA ILE A 287 -21.81 2.30 -1.79
C ILE A 287 -21.09 2.08 -0.46
N PHE A 288 -21.83 1.59 0.54
CA PHE A 288 -21.28 1.05 1.78
C PHE A 288 -22.19 -0.08 2.29
N GLU A 289 -21.65 -1.28 2.27
CA GLU A 289 -22.31 -2.47 2.81
C GLU A 289 -21.35 -3.16 3.79
N ALA A 290 -21.76 -3.32 5.04
CA ALA A 290 -21.02 -4.11 6.03
C ALA A 290 -21.63 -5.50 6.10
N LEU A 291 -20.80 -6.52 5.89
CA LEU A 291 -21.20 -7.90 5.71
C LEU A 291 -20.63 -8.77 6.84
N GLY A 292 -21.49 -9.39 7.60
CA GLY A 292 -21.12 -10.41 8.58
C GLY A 292 -20.97 -11.79 7.94
N PRO A 293 -20.71 -12.82 8.76
CA PRO A 293 -20.62 -14.20 8.29
C PRO A 293 -21.86 -14.63 7.49
N GLY A 294 -21.64 -15.16 6.29
CA GLY A 294 -22.70 -15.65 5.42
C GLY A 294 -23.58 -14.61 4.74
N GLN A 295 -23.27 -13.34 4.84
CA GLN A 295 -24.05 -12.25 4.24
C GLN A 295 -23.57 -11.82 2.85
N PHE A 296 -22.47 -12.35 2.36
CA PHE A 296 -21.91 -11.95 1.07
C PHE A 296 -22.79 -12.45 -0.11
N PRO A 297 -22.89 -11.66 -1.22
CA PRO A 297 -23.86 -11.96 -2.28
C PRO A 297 -23.56 -13.27 -3.00
N GLN A 298 -24.45 -14.23 -2.80
CA GLN A 298 -24.89 -15.29 -3.69
C GLN A 298 -23.90 -16.34 -4.19
N PRO A 299 -24.29 -17.56 -4.39
CA PRO A 299 -25.48 -18.29 -3.91
C PRO A 299 -25.14 -19.31 -2.80
N TYR A 300 -24.06 -19.11 -2.05
CA TYR A 300 -23.50 -20.11 -1.14
C TYR A 300 -24.09 -19.99 0.26
N LEU A 301 -24.27 -21.12 0.92
CA LEU A 301 -24.78 -21.16 2.29
C LEU A 301 -23.78 -20.47 3.24
N PRO A 302 -24.28 -19.78 4.27
CA PRO A 302 -23.45 -19.18 5.28
C PRO A 302 -22.52 -20.20 5.94
N LEU A 303 -21.25 -19.87 6.11
CA LEU A 303 -20.33 -20.58 6.98
C LEU A 303 -20.26 -19.84 8.32
N GLN A 304 -20.49 -20.58 9.42
CA GLN A 304 -20.47 -20.00 10.75
C GLN A 304 -19.07 -19.44 11.06
N GLN A 305 -18.99 -18.20 11.53
CA GLN A 305 -17.73 -17.53 11.90
C GLN A 305 -16.70 -17.49 10.75
N VAL A 306 -17.17 -17.35 9.53
CA VAL A 306 -16.35 -17.14 8.35
C VAL A 306 -16.91 -15.99 7.51
N VAL A 307 -16.05 -15.03 7.18
CA VAL A 307 -16.26 -14.03 6.14
C VAL A 307 -15.32 -14.34 5.00
N TYR A 308 -15.80 -14.39 3.78
CA TYR A 308 -14.96 -14.60 2.60
C TYR A 308 -15.46 -13.76 1.43
N MET A 309 -14.53 -13.26 0.66
CA MET A 309 -14.78 -12.38 -0.47
C MET A 309 -13.84 -12.73 -1.62
N TYR A 310 -14.35 -12.64 -2.83
CA TYR A 310 -13.59 -12.87 -4.04
C TYR A 310 -14.05 -11.90 -5.13
N MET A 311 -13.09 -11.22 -5.76
CA MET A 311 -13.38 -10.44 -6.96
C MET A 311 -13.48 -11.38 -8.16
N GLY A 312 -14.64 -11.42 -8.78
CA GLY A 312 -14.91 -12.28 -9.93
C GLY A 312 -15.59 -13.61 -9.58
N TRP A 313 -16.57 -13.97 -10.39
CA TRP A 313 -17.55 -15.04 -10.11
C TRP A 313 -16.99 -16.46 -10.11
N SER A 314 -15.92 -16.73 -10.88
CA SER A 314 -15.43 -18.10 -11.09
C SER A 314 -14.64 -18.69 -9.92
N GLY A 315 -14.03 -17.84 -9.08
CA GLY A 315 -13.20 -18.28 -7.94
C GLY A 315 -13.97 -18.45 -6.64
N GLN A 316 -15.07 -17.72 -6.45
CA GLN A 316 -15.82 -17.70 -5.20
C GLN A 316 -16.38 -19.09 -4.83
N GLY A 317 -16.84 -19.87 -5.80
CA GLY A 317 -17.32 -21.23 -5.55
C GLY A 317 -16.21 -22.16 -5.06
N ARG A 318 -15.02 -22.07 -5.65
CA ARG A 318 -13.88 -22.87 -5.19
C ARG A 318 -13.45 -22.46 -3.78
N LEU A 319 -13.41 -21.16 -3.50
CA LEU A 319 -13.09 -20.64 -2.17
C LEU A 319 -14.08 -21.16 -1.12
N TYR A 320 -15.39 -21.09 -1.40
CA TYR A 320 -16.43 -21.59 -0.53
C TYR A 320 -16.26 -23.10 -0.24
N GLU A 321 -16.10 -23.93 -1.28
CA GLU A 321 -15.97 -25.39 -1.10
C GLU A 321 -14.73 -25.76 -0.28
N ARG A 322 -13.61 -25.05 -0.44
CA ARG A 322 -12.41 -25.28 0.38
C ARG A 322 -12.61 -24.85 1.82
N LEU A 323 -13.18 -23.67 2.06
CA LEU A 323 -13.47 -23.20 3.41
C LEU A 323 -14.47 -24.12 4.12
N LYS A 324 -15.48 -24.62 3.40
CA LYS A 324 -16.45 -25.59 3.92
C LYS A 324 -15.80 -26.92 4.28
N ALA A 325 -14.90 -27.42 3.44
CA ALA A 325 -14.17 -28.67 3.69
C ALA A 325 -13.30 -28.61 4.94
N HIS A 326 -12.72 -27.45 5.23
CA HIS A 326 -11.87 -27.22 6.41
C HIS A 326 -12.60 -26.57 7.59
N HIS A 327 -13.92 -26.35 7.50
CA HIS A 327 -14.66 -25.71 8.59
C HIS A 327 -14.58 -26.51 9.89
N GLY A 328 -14.11 -25.89 10.96
CA GLY A 328 -13.78 -26.53 12.23
C GLY A 328 -12.30 -26.89 12.41
N ASP A 329 -11.51 -26.80 11.34
CA ASP A 329 -10.07 -27.09 11.33
C ASP A 329 -9.26 -26.06 10.54
N ILE A 330 -9.83 -24.88 10.23
CA ILE A 330 -9.12 -23.83 9.50
C ILE A 330 -7.90 -23.39 10.32
N ALA A 331 -6.73 -23.45 9.69
CA ALA A 331 -5.44 -23.09 10.29
C ALA A 331 -4.44 -22.70 9.18
N PRO A 332 -3.29 -22.07 9.50
CA PRO A 332 -2.34 -21.60 8.48
C PRO A 332 -1.89 -22.69 7.50
N ASP A 333 -1.67 -23.91 7.96
CA ASP A 333 -1.23 -25.03 7.14
C ASP A 333 -2.22 -25.38 6.01
N ASN A 334 -3.52 -25.55 6.32
CA ASN A 334 -4.49 -25.86 5.28
C ASN A 334 -4.89 -24.62 4.45
N LEU A 335 -4.81 -23.42 5.00
CA LEU A 335 -4.93 -22.20 4.22
C LEU A 335 -3.84 -22.11 3.13
N MET A 336 -2.58 -22.36 3.48
CA MET A 336 -1.45 -22.35 2.55
C MET A 336 -1.51 -23.47 1.51
N GLN A 337 -1.89 -24.69 1.92
CA GLN A 337 -1.76 -25.87 1.10
C GLN A 337 -2.97 -26.13 0.19
N ASP A 338 -4.16 -25.65 0.56
CA ASP A 338 -5.38 -26.00 -0.15
C ASP A 338 -6.29 -24.79 -0.46
N VAL A 339 -6.56 -23.90 0.50
CA VAL A 339 -7.55 -22.82 0.29
C VAL A 339 -7.00 -21.77 -0.69
N ILE A 340 -5.81 -21.25 -0.41
CA ILE A 340 -5.18 -20.19 -1.23
C ILE A 340 -4.85 -20.69 -2.64
N PRO A 341 -4.16 -21.85 -2.83
CA PRO A 341 -3.86 -22.36 -4.17
C PRO A 341 -5.09 -22.62 -5.05
N ALA A 342 -6.24 -22.88 -4.44
CA ALA A 342 -7.49 -23.06 -5.19
C ALA A 342 -8.05 -21.76 -5.78
N THR A 343 -7.62 -20.60 -5.33
CA THR A 343 -8.15 -19.30 -5.70
C THR A 343 -7.15 -18.35 -6.33
N GLY A 344 -5.86 -18.47 -6.00
CA GLY A 344 -4.79 -17.65 -6.60
C GLY A 344 -4.68 -17.83 -8.12
N MET A 345 -4.51 -16.74 -8.84
CA MET A 345 -4.36 -16.77 -10.29
C MET A 345 -2.93 -17.15 -10.69
N LYS A 346 -2.78 -18.23 -11.45
CA LYS A 346 -1.47 -18.81 -11.82
C LYS A 346 -0.48 -17.78 -12.39
N ASN A 347 -0.93 -16.81 -13.15
CA ASN A 347 -0.08 -15.85 -13.87
C ASN A 347 -0.12 -14.44 -13.29
N ALA A 348 -0.78 -14.24 -12.14
CA ALA A 348 -0.97 -12.90 -11.55
C ALA A 348 -0.86 -12.90 -10.01
N ASN A 349 -0.68 -14.07 -9.37
CA ASN A 349 -0.66 -14.15 -7.92
C ASN A 349 0.63 -13.53 -7.35
N LEU A 350 0.52 -12.27 -6.97
CA LEU A 350 1.63 -11.39 -6.60
C LEU A 350 2.06 -11.54 -5.14
N GLN A 351 1.08 -11.63 -4.23
CA GLN A 351 1.37 -11.70 -2.78
C GLN A 351 0.27 -12.44 -2.05
N GLU A 352 0.68 -13.27 -1.11
CA GLU A 352 -0.16 -13.93 -0.13
C GLU A 352 0.22 -13.49 1.29
N VAL A 353 -0.77 -13.13 2.07
CA VAL A 353 -0.58 -12.84 3.49
C VAL A 353 -1.66 -13.56 4.30
N ILE A 354 -1.22 -14.37 5.23
CA ILE A 354 -2.06 -14.94 6.28
C ILE A 354 -1.66 -14.26 7.58
N SER A 355 -2.62 -13.78 8.35
CA SER A 355 -2.38 -13.25 9.70
C SER A 355 -3.19 -14.03 10.74
N ASP A 356 -2.54 -14.41 11.81
CA ASP A 356 -3.17 -14.75 13.08
C ASP A 356 -3.34 -13.45 13.87
N ASN A 357 -4.53 -12.87 13.79
CA ASN A 357 -4.82 -11.61 14.46
C ASN A 357 -4.82 -11.75 15.99
N THR A 358 -5.04 -12.97 16.49
CA THR A 358 -5.06 -13.26 17.94
C THR A 358 -3.66 -13.19 18.53
N THR A 359 -2.64 -13.68 17.81
CA THR A 359 -1.25 -13.75 18.30
C THR A 359 -0.29 -12.76 17.62
N LEU A 360 -0.73 -12.01 16.60
CA LEU A 360 0.09 -11.09 15.79
C LEU A 360 1.17 -11.82 14.98
N LYS A 361 0.92 -13.03 14.53
CA LYS A 361 1.80 -13.74 13.59
C LYS A 361 1.32 -13.58 12.16
N LEU A 362 2.27 -13.44 11.23
CA LEU A 362 1.99 -13.39 9.79
C LEU A 362 2.80 -14.46 9.06
N TRP A 363 2.23 -14.98 7.99
CA TRP A 363 2.91 -15.80 6.99
C TRP A 363 2.75 -15.11 5.64
N ILE A 364 3.87 -14.82 4.99
CA ILE A 364 3.92 -13.96 3.81
C ILE A 364 4.66 -14.71 2.70
N ALA A 365 4.04 -14.79 1.54
CA ALA A 365 4.69 -15.23 0.31
C ALA A 365 4.53 -14.17 -0.77
N ASN A 366 5.54 -14.02 -1.61
CA ASN A 366 5.52 -13.12 -2.76
C ASN A 366 5.86 -13.90 -4.03
N ALA A 367 5.37 -13.45 -5.17
CA ALA A 367 5.70 -14.03 -6.46
C ALA A 367 7.22 -14.12 -6.67
N GLY A 368 7.65 -15.17 -7.33
CA GLY A 368 9.04 -15.32 -7.71
C GLY A 368 9.48 -14.27 -8.74
N LEU A 369 10.78 -13.96 -8.76
CA LEU A 369 11.35 -13.07 -9.78
C LEU A 369 11.22 -13.63 -11.21
N ASP A 370 10.98 -14.93 -11.32
CA ASP A 370 10.69 -15.65 -12.57
C ASP A 370 9.19 -15.59 -12.98
N GLY A 371 8.36 -14.88 -12.19
CA GLY A 371 6.93 -14.78 -12.41
C GLY A 371 6.12 -15.97 -11.86
N SER A 372 6.74 -16.90 -11.13
CA SER A 372 6.03 -17.98 -10.45
C SER A 372 5.12 -17.42 -9.35
N PRO A 373 3.89 -17.97 -9.19
CA PRO A 373 2.89 -17.41 -8.30
C PRO A 373 3.29 -17.48 -6.83
N ALA A 374 2.85 -16.48 -6.03
CA ALA A 374 3.16 -16.37 -4.61
C ALA A 374 2.73 -17.62 -3.81
N TYR A 375 1.56 -18.20 -4.11
CA TYR A 375 1.08 -19.42 -3.42
C TYR A 375 1.97 -20.65 -3.63
N SER A 376 2.86 -20.64 -4.62
CA SER A 376 3.83 -21.70 -4.86
C SER A 376 5.18 -21.44 -4.21
N GLN A 377 5.37 -20.28 -3.59
CA GLN A 377 6.61 -19.90 -2.93
C GLN A 377 6.59 -20.26 -1.44
N PRO A 378 7.77 -20.41 -0.82
CA PRO A 378 7.85 -20.58 0.62
C PRO A 378 7.25 -19.38 1.36
N TYR A 379 6.39 -19.64 2.34
CA TYR A 379 5.90 -18.63 3.27
C TYR A 379 6.96 -18.29 4.31
N ILE A 380 7.16 -17.01 4.54
CA ILE A 380 8.03 -16.48 5.59
C ILE A 380 7.16 -16.15 6.80
N GLU A 381 7.43 -16.79 7.94
CA GLU A 381 6.79 -16.46 9.21
C GLU A 381 7.41 -15.19 9.78
N PHE A 382 6.55 -14.25 10.19
CA PHE A 382 6.92 -13.00 10.81
C PHE A 382 6.12 -12.79 12.10
N ASP A 383 6.82 -12.70 13.22
CA ASP A 383 6.23 -12.44 14.55
C ASP A 383 6.16 -10.93 14.79
N ALA A 384 5.02 -10.33 14.43
CA ALA A 384 4.79 -8.90 14.59
C ALA A 384 4.70 -8.48 16.08
N ALA A 385 4.38 -9.39 17.00
CA ALA A 385 4.31 -9.08 18.41
C ALA A 385 5.66 -8.59 18.98
N GLN A 386 6.78 -9.10 18.45
CA GLN A 386 8.14 -8.65 18.83
C GLN A 386 8.41 -7.18 18.51
N TYR A 387 7.69 -6.60 17.56
CA TYR A 387 7.87 -5.23 17.10
C TYR A 387 6.79 -4.27 17.60
N LEU A 388 5.56 -4.78 17.79
CA LEU A 388 4.38 -3.98 18.11
C LEU A 388 4.10 -3.86 19.60
N SER A 389 4.68 -4.75 20.42
CA SER A 389 4.59 -4.62 21.87
C SER A 389 5.30 -3.36 22.35
N PRO A 390 4.78 -2.66 23.37
CA PRO A 390 5.53 -1.57 23.99
C PRO A 390 6.92 -2.08 24.40
N SER A 391 7.96 -1.29 24.16
CA SER A 391 9.28 -1.59 24.71
C SER A 391 9.16 -1.70 26.23
N PRO A 392 9.77 -2.72 26.87
CA PRO A 392 9.67 -2.95 28.30
C PRO A 392 10.20 -1.78 29.15
#